data_39911b222bece48ce217fd2d8f26ac25
#
_entry.id   39911b222bece48ce217fd2d8f26ac25
#
_cell.length_a   1.000
_cell.length_b   1.000
_cell.length_c   1.000
_cell.angle_alpha   90.00
_cell.angle_beta   90.00
_cell.angle_gamma   90.00
#
_symmetry.space_group_name_H-M   'P 1'
#
loop_
_entity.id
_entity.type
_entity.pdbx_description
1 polymer ?
#
loop_
_entity_poly.entity_id
_entity_poly.type
_entity_poly.pdbx_seq_one_letter_code
_entity_poly.pdbx_strand_id
1 'polypeptide(L)'
;MLMKKILKVVVGILGIIVVLGIVFFTVDYNRVKNQKRPIFCIQSPAGVILDGGTIEYFGLGYKVIDFHTIAGFDDIKIGTWFMDYNDFEEEIKAYEKKFEESLSTNEENNSDLENVIMKVDSITIKPTSISIIIINNNDNEIGYGEEYKIQKNINGEWKYLDYLPNTAWNDVAYIIKANSQTTKKLNLENTYGELGKGTYRIIKTVFSGNGKTTDIYSNE
;
A
#
# COMPACT_ATOMS: atom_id res chain seq x y z
N MET A 1 -35.69 43.23 -13.86
CA MET A 1 -35.43 43.16 -12.38
C MET A 1 -35.15 41.74 -11.91
N LEU A 2 -35.90 40.73 -12.34
CA LEU A 2 -35.73 39.29 -12.00
C LEU A 2 -34.35 38.72 -12.39
N MET A 3 -33.89 38.99 -13.61
CA MET A 3 -32.60 38.52 -14.16
C MET A 3 -31.39 38.98 -13.32
N LYS A 4 -31.39 40.23 -12.81
CA LYS A 4 -30.33 40.76 -11.94
C LYS A 4 -30.34 40.08 -10.54
N LYS A 5 -31.50 39.66 -10.04
CA LYS A 5 -31.64 38.92 -8.78
C LYS A 5 -31.11 37.47 -8.96
N ILE A 6 -31.50 36.82 -10.05
CA ILE A 6 -31.01 35.47 -10.39
C ILE A 6 -29.47 35.47 -10.54
N LEU A 7 -28.90 36.46 -11.28
CA LEU A 7 -27.47 36.58 -11.44
C LEU A 7 -26.73 36.72 -10.09
N LYS A 8 -27.24 37.53 -9.18
CA LYS A 8 -26.63 37.70 -7.85
C LYS A 8 -26.64 36.40 -7.06
N VAL A 9 -27.76 35.62 -7.11
CA VAL A 9 -27.86 34.32 -6.46
C VAL A 9 -26.86 33.34 -7.05
N VAL A 10 -26.76 33.26 -8.38
CA VAL A 10 -25.80 32.38 -9.07
C VAL A 10 -24.36 32.74 -8.70
N VAL A 11 -23.99 34.03 -8.72
CA VAL A 11 -22.66 34.50 -8.32
C VAL A 11 -22.38 34.15 -6.84
N GLY A 12 -23.38 34.29 -5.96
CA GLY A 12 -23.26 33.90 -4.54
C GLY A 12 -22.99 32.40 -4.38
N ILE A 13 -23.74 31.56 -5.09
CA ILE A 13 -23.55 30.10 -5.06
C ILE A 13 -22.15 29.72 -5.59
N LEU A 14 -21.73 30.30 -6.70
CA LEU A 14 -20.39 30.05 -7.25
C LEU A 14 -19.30 30.47 -6.25
N GLY A 15 -19.47 31.61 -5.58
CA GLY A 15 -18.54 32.04 -4.54
C GLY A 15 -18.42 31.02 -3.38
N ILE A 16 -19.53 30.47 -2.93
CA ILE A 16 -19.56 29.43 -1.88
C ILE A 16 -18.83 28.17 -2.37
N ILE A 17 -19.07 27.72 -3.60
CA ILE A 17 -18.43 26.55 -4.19
C ILE A 17 -16.91 26.73 -4.23
N VAL A 18 -16.43 27.91 -4.64
CA VAL A 18 -14.99 28.21 -4.67
C VAL A 18 -14.37 28.16 -3.26
N VAL A 19 -15.04 28.77 -2.28
CA VAL A 19 -14.56 28.74 -0.89
C VAL A 19 -14.52 27.32 -0.35
N LEU A 20 -15.55 26.51 -0.58
CA LEU A 20 -15.56 25.10 -0.21
C LEU A 20 -14.45 24.31 -0.89
N GLY A 21 -14.21 24.57 -2.18
CA GLY A 21 -13.12 23.94 -2.94
C GLY A 21 -11.75 24.23 -2.32
N ILE A 22 -11.50 25.47 -1.92
CA ILE A 22 -10.25 25.87 -1.26
C ILE A 22 -10.08 25.14 0.09
N VAL A 23 -11.14 25.08 0.89
CA VAL A 23 -11.10 24.39 2.19
C VAL A 23 -10.84 22.91 2.02
N PHE A 24 -11.57 22.25 1.12
CA PHE A 24 -11.41 20.81 0.83
C PHE A 24 -10.01 20.49 0.30
N PHE A 25 -9.53 21.27 -0.67
CA PHE A 25 -8.18 21.14 -1.17
C PHE A 25 -7.13 21.30 -0.07
N THR A 26 -7.25 22.32 0.79
CA THR A 26 -6.27 22.57 1.84
C THR A 26 -6.19 21.41 2.85
N VAL A 27 -7.34 20.86 3.23
CA VAL A 27 -7.37 19.71 4.15
C VAL A 27 -6.77 18.48 3.50
N ASP A 28 -7.20 18.15 2.27
CA ASP A 28 -6.72 16.97 1.57
C ASP A 28 -5.24 17.11 1.16
N TYR A 29 -4.78 18.31 0.80
CA TYR A 29 -3.36 18.58 0.56
C TYR A 29 -2.50 18.26 1.79
N ASN A 30 -2.93 18.72 2.98
CA ASN A 30 -2.21 18.40 4.22
C ASN A 30 -2.25 16.91 4.55
N ARG A 31 -3.32 16.22 4.22
CA ARG A 31 -3.41 14.77 4.40
C ARG A 31 -2.46 14.04 3.46
N VAL A 32 -2.51 14.35 2.18
CA VAL A 32 -1.64 13.77 1.14
C VAL A 32 -0.16 14.02 1.45
N LYS A 33 0.20 15.24 1.85
CA LYS A 33 1.58 15.55 2.27
C LYS A 33 2.07 14.70 3.46
N ASN A 34 1.15 14.16 4.26
CA ASN A 34 1.43 13.24 5.37
C ASN A 34 1.12 11.78 5.00
N GLN A 35 1.16 11.43 3.71
CA GLN A 35 0.91 10.08 3.20
C GLN A 35 -0.44 9.50 3.67
N LYS A 36 -1.49 10.34 3.67
CA LYS A 36 -2.85 9.95 4.09
C LYS A 36 -3.84 10.21 2.97
N ARG A 37 -4.74 9.26 2.77
CA ARG A 37 -5.83 9.38 1.79
C ARG A 37 -6.67 10.64 1.98
N PRO A 38 -7.19 11.21 0.87
CA PRO A 38 -8.10 12.36 0.94
C PRO A 38 -9.41 11.96 1.65
N ILE A 39 -10.14 12.95 2.16
CA ILE A 39 -11.47 12.76 2.78
C ILE A 39 -12.58 13.52 2.06
N PHE A 40 -12.22 14.53 1.24
CA PHE A 40 -13.16 15.33 0.47
C PHE A 40 -13.15 14.99 -1.03
N CYS A 41 -12.69 13.79 -1.35
CA CYS A 41 -12.67 13.26 -2.70
C CYS A 41 -13.58 12.04 -2.84
N ILE A 42 -14.04 11.79 -4.04
CA ILE A 42 -14.80 10.60 -4.43
C ILE A 42 -13.87 9.73 -5.26
N GLN A 43 -13.81 8.43 -4.98
CA GLN A 43 -13.05 7.47 -5.76
C GLN A 43 -13.56 7.44 -7.21
N SER A 44 -12.64 7.31 -8.16
CA SER A 44 -12.96 7.19 -9.58
C SER A 44 -13.94 6.03 -9.84
N PRO A 45 -14.98 6.26 -10.65
CA PRO A 45 -15.88 5.18 -11.08
C PRO A 45 -15.17 4.11 -11.93
N ALA A 46 -14.02 4.43 -12.52
CA ALA A 46 -13.20 3.47 -13.24
C ALA A 46 -12.60 2.38 -12.34
N GLY A 47 -12.66 2.58 -11.01
CA GLY A 47 -12.19 1.60 -10.04
C GLY A 47 -10.70 1.71 -9.74
N VAL A 48 -10.07 0.56 -9.61
CA VAL A 48 -8.63 0.41 -9.29
C VAL A 48 -7.87 0.14 -10.58
N ILE A 49 -6.73 0.78 -10.77
CA ILE A 49 -5.83 0.51 -11.90
C ILE A 49 -5.15 -0.84 -11.66
N LEU A 50 -5.04 -1.67 -12.71
CA LEU A 50 -4.48 -3.02 -12.64
C LEU A 50 -2.94 -3.02 -12.68
N ASP A 51 -2.32 -2.13 -11.91
CA ASP A 51 -0.87 -1.97 -11.79
C ASP A 51 -0.32 -2.45 -10.43
N GLY A 52 -1.19 -2.88 -9.56
CA GLY A 52 -0.91 -3.25 -8.16
C GLY A 52 -1.95 -2.67 -7.21
N GLY A 53 -2.82 -1.78 -7.69
CA GLY A 53 -3.92 -1.26 -6.90
C GLY A 53 -4.00 0.26 -6.80
N THR A 54 -3.39 1.00 -7.73
CA THR A 54 -3.48 2.46 -7.79
C THR A 54 -4.93 2.93 -7.90
N ILE A 55 -5.27 3.94 -7.11
CA ILE A 55 -6.63 4.50 -7.01
C ILE A 55 -6.61 5.99 -7.30
N GLU A 56 -7.52 6.44 -8.15
CA GLU A 56 -7.75 7.85 -8.41
C GLU A 56 -8.94 8.37 -7.61
N TYR A 57 -8.81 9.59 -7.09
CA TYR A 57 -9.86 10.30 -6.37
C TYR A 57 -10.08 11.70 -6.98
N PHE A 58 -11.33 12.10 -7.12
CA PHE A 58 -11.74 13.41 -7.62
C PHE A 58 -12.32 14.27 -6.51
N GLY A 59 -11.67 15.40 -6.25
CA GLY A 59 -12.13 16.45 -5.37
C GLY A 59 -12.77 17.61 -6.12
N LEU A 60 -13.16 18.65 -5.39
CA LEU A 60 -13.76 19.87 -5.95
C LEU A 60 -12.66 20.79 -6.53
N GLY A 61 -12.29 20.56 -7.81
CA GLY A 61 -11.26 21.31 -8.53
C GLY A 61 -9.86 20.69 -8.45
N TYR A 62 -9.68 19.50 -7.90
CA TYR A 62 -8.41 18.79 -7.78
C TYR A 62 -8.59 17.27 -7.91
N LYS A 63 -7.47 16.58 -8.11
CA LYS A 63 -7.38 15.11 -8.23
C LYS A 63 -6.30 14.60 -7.28
N VAL A 64 -6.51 13.41 -6.74
CA VAL A 64 -5.50 12.68 -5.97
C VAL A 64 -5.30 11.32 -6.62
N ILE A 65 -4.04 10.90 -6.76
CA ILE A 65 -3.66 9.56 -7.22
C ILE A 65 -2.89 8.90 -6.09
N ASP A 66 -3.40 7.77 -5.61
CA ASP A 66 -2.86 6.94 -4.55
C ASP A 66 -2.20 5.73 -5.24
N PHE A 67 -0.89 5.81 -5.48
CA PHE A 67 -0.13 4.84 -6.23
C PHE A 67 0.19 3.61 -5.40
N HIS A 68 -0.09 2.45 -5.96
CA HIS A 68 0.24 1.14 -5.39
C HIS A 68 0.65 0.21 -6.52
N THR A 69 1.90 0.32 -7.01
CA THR A 69 2.35 -0.50 -8.13
C THR A 69 2.86 -1.87 -7.68
N ILE A 70 2.82 -2.83 -8.59
CA ILE A 70 3.34 -4.20 -8.36
C ILE A 70 4.82 -4.16 -7.96
N ALA A 71 5.60 -3.26 -8.56
CA ALA A 71 7.03 -3.08 -8.25
C ALA A 71 7.30 -2.37 -6.91
N GLY A 72 6.26 -1.96 -6.16
CA GLY A 72 6.41 -1.38 -4.83
C GLY A 72 6.50 0.14 -4.79
N PHE A 73 6.31 0.83 -5.91
CA PHE A 73 6.12 2.28 -5.86
C PHE A 73 4.81 2.58 -5.14
N ASP A 74 4.92 3.18 -3.96
CA ASP A 74 3.83 3.50 -3.05
C ASP A 74 3.95 4.97 -2.66
N ASP A 75 3.08 5.80 -3.22
CA ASP A 75 3.08 7.24 -2.99
C ASP A 75 1.68 7.82 -3.26
N ILE A 76 1.40 8.99 -2.71
CA ILE A 76 0.13 9.66 -2.93
C ILE A 76 0.36 11.10 -3.41
N LYS A 77 -0.17 11.43 -4.56
CA LYS A 77 0.00 12.73 -5.25
C LYS A 77 -1.31 13.49 -5.31
N ILE A 78 -1.24 14.80 -5.15
CA ILE A 78 -2.39 15.71 -5.32
C ILE A 78 -2.05 16.81 -6.33
N GLY A 79 -2.97 17.08 -7.22
CA GLY A 79 -2.80 18.07 -8.27
C GLY A 79 -4.11 18.55 -8.87
N THR A 80 -4.06 19.17 -10.03
CA THR A 80 -5.25 19.62 -10.76
C THR A 80 -6.03 18.42 -11.31
N TRP A 81 -7.26 18.65 -11.77
CA TRP A 81 -8.05 17.60 -12.43
C TRP A 81 -7.40 17.01 -13.69
N PHE A 82 -6.42 17.72 -14.28
CA PHE A 82 -5.68 17.27 -15.47
C PHE A 82 -4.48 16.40 -15.15
N MET A 83 -4.15 16.23 -13.85
CA MET A 83 -3.10 15.32 -13.43
C MET A 83 -3.46 13.90 -13.85
N ASP A 84 -2.52 13.21 -14.50
CA ASP A 84 -2.71 11.86 -15.02
C ASP A 84 -1.67 10.90 -14.44
N TYR A 85 -1.98 9.61 -14.43
CA TYR A 85 -1.06 8.54 -14.02
C TYR A 85 0.27 8.61 -14.79
N ASN A 86 0.19 8.88 -16.10
CA ASN A 86 1.36 8.91 -16.97
C ASN A 86 2.30 10.10 -16.68
N ASP A 87 1.85 11.13 -15.97
CA ASP A 87 2.71 12.25 -15.54
C ASP A 87 3.82 11.79 -14.59
N PHE A 88 3.67 10.61 -14.00
CA PHE A 88 4.59 10.01 -13.01
C PHE A 88 5.32 8.79 -13.55
N GLU A 89 5.19 8.44 -14.83
CA GLU A 89 5.76 7.24 -15.43
C GLU A 89 7.28 7.17 -15.25
N GLU A 90 7.99 8.29 -15.39
CA GLU A 90 9.44 8.36 -15.20
C GLU A 90 9.83 8.14 -13.72
N GLU A 91 9.07 8.67 -12.78
CA GLU A 91 9.29 8.49 -11.34
C GLU A 91 9.06 7.02 -10.95
N ILE A 92 7.99 6.41 -11.47
CA ILE A 92 7.68 5.00 -11.28
C ILE A 92 8.79 4.12 -11.85
N LYS A 93 9.21 4.34 -13.10
CA LYS A 93 10.30 3.59 -13.74
C LYS A 93 11.63 3.75 -13.03
N ALA A 94 11.94 4.96 -12.53
CA ALA A 94 13.17 5.21 -11.79
C ALA A 94 13.16 4.44 -10.45
N TYR A 95 12.01 4.30 -9.82
CA TYR A 95 11.85 3.49 -8.62
C TYR A 95 12.00 2.00 -8.93
N GLU A 96 11.32 1.51 -9.98
CA GLU A 96 11.40 0.13 -10.44
C GLU A 96 12.85 -0.28 -10.74
N LYS A 97 13.57 0.56 -11.46
CA LYS A 97 14.99 0.34 -11.75
C LYS A 97 15.85 0.25 -10.49
N LYS A 98 15.67 1.16 -9.53
CA LYS A 98 16.39 1.10 -8.24
C LYS A 98 16.02 -0.15 -7.45
N PHE A 99 14.78 -0.58 -7.54
CA PHE A 99 14.32 -1.80 -6.90
C PHE A 99 14.98 -3.03 -7.54
N GLU A 100 15.03 -3.11 -8.86
CA GLU A 100 15.74 -4.17 -9.60
C GLU A 100 17.25 -4.16 -9.29
N GLU A 101 17.89 -2.99 -9.26
CA GLU A 101 19.30 -2.84 -8.86
C GLU A 101 19.53 -3.31 -7.40
N SER A 102 18.62 -3.05 -6.49
CA SER A 102 18.70 -3.52 -5.09
C SER A 102 18.55 -5.04 -4.97
N LEU A 103 17.80 -5.65 -5.87
CA LEU A 103 17.70 -7.11 -5.95
C LEU A 103 19.00 -7.72 -6.46
N SER A 104 19.67 -7.10 -7.43
CA SER A 104 20.91 -7.60 -8.04
C SER A 104 22.15 -7.51 -7.13
N THR A 105 22.15 -6.63 -6.12
CA THR A 105 23.27 -6.49 -5.16
C THR A 105 23.28 -7.55 -4.05
N ASN A 106 22.25 -8.38 -3.94
CA ASN A 106 22.17 -9.49 -2.97
C ASN A 106 22.49 -10.85 -3.57
N GLU A 107 23.20 -10.88 -4.72
CA GLU A 107 23.61 -12.10 -5.40
C GLU A 107 24.83 -12.78 -4.72
N GLU A 108 24.58 -13.48 -3.62
CA GLU A 108 25.36 -14.69 -3.30
C GLU A 108 24.52 -15.65 -2.44
N ASN A 109 24.03 -16.72 -3.03
CA ASN A 109 23.59 -17.99 -2.43
C ASN A 109 22.09 -18.33 -2.24
N ASN A 110 21.11 -17.72 -2.91
CA ASN A 110 19.74 -18.19 -2.69
C ASN A 110 18.83 -18.20 -3.94
N SER A 111 19.30 -18.70 -5.06
CA SER A 111 18.69 -18.61 -6.41
C SER A 111 17.21 -19.07 -6.51
N ASP A 112 16.70 -19.86 -5.57
CA ASP A 112 15.34 -20.42 -5.62
C ASP A 112 14.28 -19.57 -4.89
N LEU A 113 14.70 -18.55 -4.11
CA LEU A 113 13.81 -17.74 -3.28
C LEU A 113 14.05 -16.22 -3.40
N GLU A 114 14.96 -15.79 -4.28
CA GLU A 114 15.42 -14.41 -4.39
C GLU A 114 14.34 -13.44 -4.87
N ASN A 115 13.45 -13.88 -5.74
CA ASN A 115 12.44 -13.04 -6.36
C ASN A 115 11.07 -13.16 -5.68
N VAL A 116 11.07 -13.37 -4.36
CA VAL A 116 9.83 -13.39 -3.58
C VAL A 116 9.65 -12.06 -2.87
N ILE A 117 8.54 -11.39 -3.14
CA ILE A 117 8.23 -10.08 -2.60
C ILE A 117 7.00 -10.18 -1.72
N MET A 118 7.01 -9.49 -0.58
CA MET A 118 5.83 -9.32 0.26
C MET A 118 5.46 -7.86 0.39
N LYS A 119 4.18 -7.54 0.25
CA LYS A 119 3.63 -6.21 0.43
C LYS A 119 2.45 -6.25 1.39
N VAL A 120 2.26 -5.16 2.11
CA VAL A 120 1.03 -4.91 2.85
C VAL A 120 -0.01 -4.33 1.89
N ASP A 121 -1.21 -4.86 1.92
CA ASP A 121 -2.36 -4.23 1.29
C ASP A 121 -2.86 -3.08 2.20
N SER A 122 -2.43 -1.87 1.88
CA SER A 122 -2.65 -0.67 2.72
C SER A 122 -4.12 -0.34 2.95
N ILE A 123 -5.03 -0.75 2.04
CA ILE A 123 -6.48 -0.53 2.23
C ILE A 123 -7.09 -1.44 3.30
N THR A 124 -6.39 -2.50 3.67
CA THR A 124 -6.87 -3.48 4.65
C THR A 124 -6.35 -3.24 6.06
N ILE A 125 -5.48 -2.23 6.26
CA ILE A 125 -4.86 -1.94 7.54
C ILE A 125 -5.93 -1.56 8.58
N LYS A 126 -5.99 -2.37 9.64
CA LYS A 126 -6.81 -2.16 10.83
C LYS A 126 -5.96 -2.48 12.07
N PRO A 127 -6.26 -1.91 13.23
CA PRO A 127 -5.53 -2.23 14.45
C PRO A 127 -5.48 -3.73 14.78
N THR A 128 -6.48 -4.49 14.33
CA THR A 128 -6.68 -5.91 14.65
C THR A 128 -6.45 -6.86 13.48
N SER A 129 -6.26 -6.35 12.26
CA SER A 129 -6.06 -7.20 11.08
C SER A 129 -5.42 -6.45 9.92
N ILE A 130 -4.76 -7.19 9.05
CA ILE A 130 -4.09 -6.67 7.85
C ILE A 130 -4.05 -7.75 6.78
N SER A 131 -4.03 -7.38 5.51
CA SER A 131 -3.75 -8.32 4.43
C SER A 131 -2.35 -8.08 3.87
N ILE A 132 -1.67 -9.17 3.55
CA ILE A 132 -0.40 -9.17 2.84
C ILE A 132 -0.58 -9.82 1.47
N ILE A 133 0.19 -9.34 0.51
CA ILE A 133 0.30 -9.93 -0.82
C ILE A 133 1.71 -10.50 -0.92
N ILE A 134 1.82 -11.80 -1.22
CA ILE A 134 3.11 -12.46 -1.47
C ILE A 134 3.18 -12.76 -2.96
N ILE A 135 4.22 -12.27 -3.60
CA ILE A 135 4.45 -12.37 -5.04
C ILE A 135 5.65 -13.27 -5.25
N ASN A 136 5.46 -14.35 -6.01
CA ASN A 136 6.52 -15.26 -6.42
C ASN A 136 6.88 -14.97 -7.89
N ASN A 137 7.99 -14.28 -8.11
CA ASN A 137 8.52 -14.01 -9.44
C ASN A 137 9.57 -15.06 -9.86
N ASN A 138 9.66 -16.19 -9.16
CA ASN A 138 10.55 -17.29 -9.55
C ASN A 138 9.83 -18.25 -10.52
N ASP A 139 10.62 -19.01 -11.27
CA ASP A 139 10.13 -20.04 -12.20
C ASP A 139 9.69 -21.34 -11.49
N ASN A 140 9.93 -21.44 -10.19
CA ASN A 140 9.52 -22.56 -9.34
C ASN A 140 8.44 -22.13 -8.36
N GLU A 141 7.63 -23.08 -7.92
CA GLU A 141 6.69 -22.85 -6.83
C GLU A 141 7.42 -22.69 -5.50
N ILE A 142 6.83 -21.90 -4.61
CA ILE A 142 7.32 -21.69 -3.25
C ILE A 142 6.22 -21.99 -2.25
N GLY A 143 6.61 -22.27 -1.00
CA GLY A 143 5.66 -22.46 0.09
C GLY A 143 5.82 -21.43 1.20
N TYR A 144 4.78 -21.26 2.03
CA TYR A 144 4.82 -20.50 3.27
C TYR A 144 3.85 -21.10 4.28
N GLY A 145 4.15 -20.93 5.58
CA GLY A 145 3.30 -21.40 6.69
C GLY A 145 2.31 -20.34 7.19
N GLU A 146 1.58 -20.66 8.27
CA GLU A 146 0.68 -19.71 8.96
C GLU A 146 1.47 -18.66 9.75
N GLU A 147 2.59 -19.02 10.38
CA GLU A 147 3.37 -18.15 11.24
C GLU A 147 3.83 -16.88 10.52
N TYR A 148 3.77 -15.76 11.23
CA TYR A 148 4.36 -14.48 10.84
C TYR A 148 4.88 -13.74 12.06
N LYS A 149 5.86 -12.88 11.86
CA LYS A 149 6.42 -12.02 12.92
C LYS A 149 6.18 -10.56 12.56
N ILE A 150 6.12 -9.72 13.58
CA ILE A 150 6.01 -8.27 13.41
C ILE A 150 7.20 -7.61 14.11
N GLN A 151 7.78 -6.64 13.42
CA GLN A 151 8.72 -5.71 14.04
C GLN A 151 8.13 -4.30 14.05
N LYS A 152 8.43 -3.56 15.12
CA LYS A 152 8.13 -2.13 15.26
C LYS A 152 9.41 -1.34 15.17
N ASN A 153 9.38 -0.25 14.41
CA ASN A 153 10.48 0.71 14.41
C ASN A 153 10.40 1.56 15.67
N ILE A 154 11.45 1.51 16.47
CA ILE A 154 11.62 2.32 17.68
C ILE A 154 12.91 3.11 17.55
N ASN A 155 12.80 4.41 17.28
CA ASN A 155 13.94 5.32 17.10
C ASN A 155 14.94 4.87 16.01
N GLY A 156 14.46 4.30 14.93
CA GLY A 156 15.28 3.82 13.82
C GLY A 156 15.72 2.36 13.94
N GLU A 157 15.46 1.70 15.07
CA GLU A 157 15.77 0.29 15.28
C GLU A 157 14.52 -0.59 15.15
N TRP A 158 14.64 -1.71 14.41
CA TRP A 158 13.58 -2.71 14.30
C TRP A 158 13.61 -3.69 15.45
N LYS A 159 12.52 -3.73 16.25
CA LYS A 159 12.38 -4.64 17.40
C LYS A 159 11.17 -5.56 17.20
N TYR A 160 11.39 -6.86 17.43
CA TYR A 160 10.31 -7.84 17.40
C TYR A 160 9.27 -7.53 18.47
N LEU A 161 8.00 -7.72 18.11
CA LEU A 161 6.92 -7.80 19.07
C LEU A 161 6.78 -9.24 19.56
N ASP A 162 6.50 -9.39 20.86
CA ASP A 162 6.18 -10.68 21.43
C ASP A 162 4.76 -11.11 21.06
N TYR A 163 4.57 -12.39 20.83
CA TYR A 163 3.25 -12.98 20.68
C TYR A 163 2.45 -12.89 21.98
N LEU A 164 1.12 -12.81 21.86
CA LEU A 164 0.26 -13.03 23.02
C LEU A 164 0.47 -14.43 23.62
N PRO A 165 0.28 -14.59 24.96
CA PRO A 165 0.31 -15.90 25.58
C PRO A 165 -0.65 -16.89 24.89
N ASN A 166 -0.19 -18.12 24.71
CA ASN A 166 -0.94 -19.20 24.05
C ASN A 166 -1.20 -19.00 22.54
N THR A 167 -0.50 -18.09 21.87
CA THR A 167 -0.49 -18.06 20.41
C THR A 167 0.03 -19.40 19.89
N ALA A 168 -0.75 -20.00 18.99
CA ALA A 168 -0.40 -21.25 18.33
C ALA A 168 -0.65 -21.11 16.82
N TRP A 169 0.18 -21.78 16.03
CA TRP A 169 0.10 -21.82 14.58
C TRP A 169 -0.34 -23.19 14.10
N ASN A 170 -1.17 -23.23 13.07
CA ASN A 170 -1.47 -24.47 12.39
C ASN A 170 -0.26 -24.88 11.54
N ASP A 171 0.05 -26.17 11.54
CA ASP A 171 1.10 -26.73 10.69
C ASP A 171 0.57 -26.98 9.28
N VAL A 172 0.27 -25.88 8.58
CA VAL A 172 -0.26 -25.86 7.21
C VAL A 172 0.72 -25.13 6.31
N ALA A 173 1.04 -25.75 5.18
CA ALA A 173 1.80 -25.15 4.10
C ALA A 173 0.88 -24.66 2.96
N TYR A 174 1.08 -23.46 2.52
CA TYR A 174 0.44 -22.85 1.36
C TYR A 174 1.44 -22.77 0.22
N ILE A 175 1.00 -23.09 -1.00
CA ILE A 175 1.85 -23.06 -2.18
C ILE A 175 1.48 -21.88 -3.06
N ILE A 176 2.49 -21.16 -3.52
CA ILE A 176 2.37 -20.10 -4.54
C ILE A 176 3.09 -20.59 -5.80
N LYS A 177 2.34 -20.73 -6.88
CA LYS A 177 2.90 -21.20 -8.17
C LYS A 177 3.94 -20.22 -8.70
N ALA A 178 4.78 -20.69 -9.62
CA ALA A 178 5.70 -19.88 -10.39
C ALA A 178 4.99 -18.67 -11.02
N ASN A 179 5.64 -17.50 -11.00
CA ASN A 179 5.16 -16.25 -11.60
C ASN A 179 3.72 -15.91 -11.20
N SER A 180 3.38 -16.10 -9.92
CA SER A 180 2.05 -15.83 -9.39
C SER A 180 2.09 -15.19 -8.01
N GLN A 181 0.94 -14.72 -7.55
CA GLN A 181 0.79 -14.08 -6.25
C GLN A 181 -0.39 -14.65 -5.46
N THR A 182 -0.37 -14.43 -4.16
CA THR A 182 -1.46 -14.75 -3.25
C THR A 182 -1.69 -13.64 -2.24
N THR A 183 -2.92 -13.50 -1.76
CA THR A 183 -3.26 -12.58 -0.67
C THR A 183 -3.59 -13.37 0.57
N LYS A 184 -3.00 -13.01 1.70
CA LYS A 184 -3.26 -13.64 3.01
C LYS A 184 -3.71 -12.57 4.00
N LYS A 185 -4.89 -12.75 4.58
CA LYS A 185 -5.34 -11.94 5.71
C LYS A 185 -4.71 -12.45 7.00
N LEU A 186 -4.11 -11.55 7.76
CA LEU A 186 -3.52 -11.81 9.08
C LEU A 186 -4.46 -11.28 10.16
N ASN A 187 -4.68 -12.07 11.19
CA ASN A 187 -5.45 -11.67 12.37
C ASN A 187 -4.47 -11.24 13.46
N LEU A 188 -4.28 -9.94 13.60
CA LEU A 188 -3.36 -9.36 14.58
C LEU A 188 -3.91 -9.48 16.01
N GLU A 189 -5.22 -9.39 16.18
CA GLU A 189 -5.90 -9.40 17.47
C GLU A 189 -5.57 -10.66 18.28
N ASN A 190 -5.60 -11.81 17.62
CA ASN A 190 -5.33 -13.11 18.28
C ASN A 190 -3.84 -13.39 18.49
N THR A 191 -2.96 -12.64 17.83
CA THR A 191 -1.51 -12.90 17.83
C THR A 191 -0.74 -11.86 18.61
N TYR A 192 -1.09 -10.59 18.47
CA TYR A 192 -0.38 -9.46 19.08
C TYR A 192 -1.31 -8.52 19.84
N GLY A 193 -2.63 -8.72 19.77
CA GLY A 193 -3.61 -7.76 20.24
C GLY A 193 -3.82 -6.61 19.26
N GLU A 194 -4.39 -5.52 19.76
CA GLU A 194 -4.58 -4.30 19.01
C GLU A 194 -3.27 -3.52 18.90
N LEU A 195 -2.78 -3.31 17.68
CA LEU A 195 -1.56 -2.53 17.44
C LEU A 195 -1.87 -1.04 17.51
N GLY A 196 -1.13 -0.33 18.35
CA GLY A 196 -1.16 1.12 18.44
C GLY A 196 -0.49 1.78 17.23
N LYS A 197 -0.51 3.13 17.21
CA LYS A 197 0.18 3.91 16.16
C LYS A 197 1.68 3.64 16.14
N GLY A 198 2.25 3.52 14.96
CA GLY A 198 3.69 3.30 14.77
C GLY A 198 4.01 2.81 13.38
N THR A 199 5.29 2.70 13.06
CA THR A 199 5.81 2.07 11.85
C THR A 199 6.14 0.63 12.15
N TYR A 200 5.59 -0.28 11.36
CA TYR A 200 5.72 -1.72 11.53
C TYR A 200 6.16 -2.36 10.21
N ARG A 201 6.78 -3.54 10.30
CA ARG A 201 6.95 -4.44 9.16
C ARG A 201 6.60 -5.86 9.55
N ILE A 202 6.07 -6.62 8.59
CA ILE A 202 5.71 -8.01 8.73
C ILE A 202 6.84 -8.85 8.16
N ILE A 203 7.14 -9.97 8.82
CA ILE A 203 8.14 -10.93 8.40
C ILE A 203 7.45 -12.26 8.20
N LYS A 204 7.75 -12.92 7.10
CA LYS A 204 7.22 -14.22 6.76
C LYS A 204 8.33 -15.10 6.24
N THR A 205 8.45 -16.31 6.76
CA THR A 205 9.37 -17.31 6.22
C THR A 205 8.72 -18.00 5.04
N VAL A 206 9.42 -18.02 3.91
CA VAL A 206 9.06 -18.79 2.72
C VAL A 206 10.05 -19.92 2.52
N PHE A 207 9.64 -20.98 1.81
CA PHE A 207 10.48 -22.13 1.53
C PHE A 207 10.30 -22.65 0.10
N SER A 208 11.34 -23.24 -0.43
CA SER A 208 11.35 -23.92 -1.73
C SER A 208 11.16 -25.42 -1.58
N GLY A 209 10.82 -26.10 -2.68
CA GLY A 209 10.62 -27.54 -2.70
C GLY A 209 11.86 -28.36 -2.31
N ASN A 210 13.06 -27.79 -2.35
CA ASN A 210 14.31 -28.43 -1.91
C ASN A 210 14.64 -28.16 -0.42
N GLY A 211 13.71 -27.57 0.36
CA GLY A 211 13.83 -27.34 1.79
C GLY A 211 14.64 -26.10 2.19
N LYS A 212 15.09 -25.27 1.25
CA LYS A 212 15.67 -23.97 1.58
C LYS A 212 14.60 -23.03 2.11
N THR A 213 14.96 -22.17 3.07
CA THR A 213 14.07 -21.17 3.67
C THR A 213 14.71 -19.78 3.64
N THR A 214 13.90 -18.74 3.53
CA THR A 214 14.31 -17.34 3.70
C THR A 214 13.20 -16.53 4.34
N ASP A 215 13.58 -15.46 5.05
CA ASP A 215 12.63 -14.49 5.59
C ASP A 215 12.43 -13.37 4.57
N ILE A 216 11.19 -13.09 4.26
CA ILE A 216 10.77 -11.96 3.44
C ILE A 216 10.11 -10.90 4.33
N TYR A 217 10.30 -9.64 3.98
CA TYR A 217 9.85 -8.49 4.74
C TYR A 217 8.82 -7.71 3.93
N SER A 218 7.77 -7.23 4.58
CA SER A 218 6.86 -6.29 3.93
C SER A 218 7.49 -4.89 3.83
N ASN A 219 6.93 -4.06 2.94
CA ASN A 219 7.02 -2.61 3.06
C ASN A 219 6.48 -2.14 4.43
N GLU A 220 6.85 -0.93 4.80
CA GLU A 220 6.47 -0.26 6.06
C GLU A 220 5.08 0.36 5.99
#